data_dc2ddbdc2f68f77a968f83c51ac84bb2
#
_entry.id   dc2ddbdc2f68f77a968f83c51ac84bb2
#
_cell.length_a   1.000
_cell.length_b   1.000
_cell.length_c   1.000
_cell.angle_alpha   90.00
_cell.angle_beta   90.00
_cell.angle_gamma   90.00
#
_symmetry.space_group_name_H-M   'P 1'
#
loop_
_entity.id
_entity.type
_entity.pdbx_description
1 polymer ?
#
loop_
_entity_poly.entity_id
_entity_poly.type
_entity_poly.pdbx_seq_one_letter_code
_entity_poly.pdbx_strand_id
1 'polypeptide(L)'
;MSDTLVDMGHDVHIITYPIGQEDIRVRRAKVHRTASFQPEGNAKVGPSADKFFHDFKLLRLLCRVIRRERIDIIHAHNYEGALVGIMAKWLTRRPLLYNAVNLMSDELAGYRFIRPAWLAHGIASALDWFVPIFPNHVTAVSPELKDWFVDHGVAATKVDMVPAGIEPAMFDNPAPEKFRQQYQINGRPVVMYTGVLNAFQRVDYLLRAFAVALQAQPDALLLIVSPLVSAIHEAEYKELADQLGISRSIIWIAPHALADLPSYLALADVTVVPRPECPGHPVKLLNYMLAGKPVVSFAGGAKGVRHLHDAFIVANHDYEALGRGIVTILQDRALAAELGANARATVLADFDWRQICQRIERIYDRLLGAPAGATHPLNETATPAAIEH
;
A
#
# COMPACT_ATOMS: atom_id res chain seq x y z
N MET A 1 6.62 -9.68 1.02
CA MET A 1 5.96 -10.76 1.77
C MET A 1 6.23 -12.14 1.17
N SER A 2 5.80 -12.43 -0.05
CA SER A 2 5.90 -13.79 -0.63
C SER A 2 7.35 -14.31 -0.66
N ASP A 3 8.27 -13.51 -1.18
CA ASP A 3 9.70 -13.87 -1.21
C ASP A 3 10.30 -14.00 0.19
N THR A 4 9.87 -13.16 1.14
CA THR A 4 10.29 -13.23 2.55
C THR A 4 9.81 -14.53 3.22
N LEU A 5 8.58 -14.96 2.95
CA LEU A 5 8.07 -16.25 3.44
C LEU A 5 8.87 -17.43 2.83
N VAL A 6 9.27 -17.33 1.55
CA VAL A 6 10.16 -18.34 0.94
C VAL A 6 11.53 -18.36 1.64
N ASP A 7 12.08 -17.18 1.98
CA ASP A 7 13.34 -17.06 2.73
C ASP A 7 13.26 -17.63 4.15
N MET A 8 12.04 -17.67 4.71
CA MET A 8 11.75 -18.31 6.00
C MET A 8 11.49 -19.84 5.90
N GLY A 9 11.58 -20.40 4.68
CA GLY A 9 11.48 -21.85 4.45
C GLY A 9 10.10 -22.34 4.00
N HIS A 10 9.15 -21.45 3.73
CA HIS A 10 7.82 -21.82 3.22
C HIS A 10 7.83 -22.06 1.71
N ASP A 11 7.07 -23.05 1.23
CA ASP A 11 6.78 -23.23 -0.19
C ASP A 11 5.57 -22.39 -0.58
N VAL A 12 5.81 -21.25 -1.22
CA VAL A 12 4.80 -20.22 -1.50
C VAL A 12 4.33 -20.29 -2.94
N HIS A 13 3.03 -20.47 -3.13
CA HIS A 13 2.35 -20.50 -4.42
C HIS A 13 1.38 -19.33 -4.52
N ILE A 14 1.60 -18.44 -5.46
CA ILE A 14 0.73 -17.28 -5.74
C ILE A 14 -0.24 -17.64 -6.84
N ILE A 15 -1.54 -17.54 -6.57
CA ILE A 15 -2.60 -17.76 -7.53
C ILE A 15 -3.20 -16.40 -7.91
N THR A 16 -3.13 -16.04 -9.18
CA THR A 16 -3.54 -14.70 -9.61
C THR A 16 -4.18 -14.68 -11.00
N TYR A 17 -4.78 -13.55 -11.34
CA TYR A 17 -5.26 -13.24 -12.67
C TYR A 17 -4.10 -13.15 -13.70
N PRO A 18 -4.37 -13.17 -15.01
CA PRO A 18 -3.33 -13.07 -16.03
C PRO A 18 -2.78 -11.66 -16.21
N ILE A 19 -3.30 -10.68 -15.50
CA ILE A 19 -3.01 -9.24 -15.64
C ILE A 19 -1.97 -8.82 -14.60
N GLY A 20 -1.07 -7.89 -14.96
CA GLY A 20 -0.07 -7.34 -14.03
C GLY A 20 0.95 -6.45 -14.74
N GLN A 21 1.87 -5.88 -13.96
CA GLN A 21 3.00 -5.10 -14.48
C GLN A 21 4.20 -6.03 -14.72
N GLU A 22 4.92 -5.84 -15.83
CA GLU A 22 6.06 -6.70 -16.19
C GLU A 22 7.28 -6.48 -15.30
N ASP A 23 7.44 -5.28 -14.76
CA ASP A 23 8.54 -4.88 -13.90
C ASP A 23 8.40 -5.37 -12.44
N ILE A 24 7.17 -5.75 -12.02
CA ILE A 24 6.91 -6.34 -10.71
C ILE A 24 7.09 -7.86 -10.81
N ARG A 25 8.30 -8.33 -10.51
CA ARG A 25 8.62 -9.76 -10.51
C ARG A 25 8.71 -10.30 -9.10
N VAL A 26 7.93 -11.35 -8.83
CA VAL A 26 8.15 -12.22 -7.69
C VAL A 26 9.34 -13.11 -8.02
N ARG A 27 10.37 -13.12 -7.17
CA ARG A 27 11.67 -13.75 -7.49
C ARG A 27 11.71 -15.23 -7.13
N ARG A 28 11.05 -15.62 -6.03
CA ARG A 28 11.22 -16.95 -5.40
C ARG A 28 9.92 -17.73 -5.29
N ALA A 29 8.78 -17.07 -5.03
CA ALA A 29 7.50 -17.74 -4.97
C ALA A 29 7.03 -18.20 -6.36
N LYS A 30 6.33 -19.33 -6.39
CA LYS A 30 5.79 -19.91 -7.63
C LYS A 30 4.49 -19.21 -8.03
N VAL A 31 4.44 -18.60 -9.19
CA VAL A 31 3.26 -17.85 -9.67
C VAL A 31 2.45 -18.67 -10.66
N HIS A 32 1.17 -18.88 -10.36
CA HIS A 32 0.19 -19.56 -11.21
C HIS A 32 -0.86 -18.56 -11.70
N ARG A 33 -1.01 -18.43 -13.02
CA ARG A 33 -1.97 -17.50 -13.64
C ARG A 33 -3.11 -18.24 -14.29
N THR A 34 -4.31 -17.65 -14.29
CA THR A 34 -5.52 -18.25 -14.87
C THR A 34 -5.50 -18.34 -16.41
N ALA A 35 -4.65 -17.56 -17.07
CA ALA A 35 -4.38 -17.57 -18.51
C ALA A 35 -2.98 -17.01 -18.79
N SER A 36 -2.59 -16.91 -20.06
CA SER A 36 -1.35 -16.24 -20.46
C SER A 36 -1.30 -14.80 -19.92
N PHE A 37 -0.09 -14.37 -19.56
CA PHE A 37 0.13 -13.02 -19.02
C PHE A 37 -0.33 -11.94 -20.00
N GLN A 38 -1.02 -10.94 -19.51
CA GLN A 38 -1.46 -9.76 -20.26
C GLN A 38 -0.96 -8.50 -19.54
N PRO A 39 -0.27 -7.58 -20.24
CA PRO A 39 0.14 -6.30 -19.68
C PRO A 39 -1.04 -5.46 -19.21
N GLU A 40 -0.83 -4.64 -18.20
CA GLU A 40 -1.87 -3.87 -17.48
C GLU A 40 -2.68 -2.88 -18.35
N GLY A 41 -2.22 -2.54 -19.55
CA GLY A 41 -2.86 -1.57 -20.45
C GLY A 41 -4.33 -1.85 -20.81
N ASN A 42 -4.86 -3.04 -20.50
CA ASN A 42 -6.24 -3.47 -20.73
C ASN A 42 -6.99 -3.87 -19.46
N ALA A 43 -6.41 -3.68 -18.28
CA ALA A 43 -7.06 -4.03 -17.02
C ALA A 43 -8.15 -3.01 -16.66
N LYS A 44 -9.40 -3.41 -16.71
CA LYS A 44 -10.50 -2.64 -16.12
C LYS A 44 -10.36 -2.73 -14.60
N VAL A 45 -9.93 -1.63 -13.98
CA VAL A 45 -9.91 -1.50 -12.52
C VAL A 45 -11.35 -1.34 -12.03
N GLY A 46 -11.77 -2.17 -11.07
CA GLY A 46 -13.10 -2.12 -10.49
C GLY A 46 -13.97 -3.35 -10.79
N PRO A 47 -15.16 -3.48 -10.15
CA PRO A 47 -16.08 -4.59 -10.38
C PRO A 47 -16.60 -4.59 -11.82
N SER A 48 -16.60 -5.74 -12.46
CA SER A 48 -17.17 -5.96 -13.80
C SER A 48 -17.79 -7.35 -13.89
N ALA A 49 -18.79 -7.55 -14.77
CA ALA A 49 -19.43 -8.86 -14.94
C ALA A 49 -18.43 -9.96 -15.37
N ASP A 50 -17.37 -9.58 -16.09
CA ASP A 50 -16.31 -10.49 -16.52
C ASP A 50 -15.52 -11.07 -15.33
N LYS A 51 -15.50 -10.38 -14.18
CA LYS A 51 -14.79 -10.84 -12.97
C LYS A 51 -15.36 -12.14 -12.41
N PHE A 52 -16.68 -12.36 -12.44
CA PHE A 52 -17.25 -13.63 -11.98
C PHE A 52 -16.69 -14.84 -12.74
N PHE A 53 -16.48 -14.69 -14.04
CA PHE A 53 -15.88 -15.74 -14.84
C PHE A 53 -14.39 -15.93 -14.53
N HIS A 54 -13.69 -14.85 -14.27
CA HIS A 54 -12.29 -14.90 -13.84
C HIS A 54 -12.15 -15.51 -12.46
N ASP A 55 -13.06 -15.20 -11.51
CA ASP A 55 -13.06 -15.77 -10.16
C ASP A 55 -13.33 -17.28 -10.18
N PHE A 56 -14.23 -17.75 -11.06
CA PHE A 56 -14.44 -19.19 -11.23
C PHE A 56 -13.19 -19.91 -11.77
N LYS A 57 -12.47 -19.31 -12.72
CA LYS A 57 -11.19 -19.85 -13.20
C LYS A 57 -10.14 -19.85 -12.09
N LEU A 58 -10.11 -18.77 -11.30
CA LEU A 58 -9.20 -18.63 -10.16
C LEU A 58 -9.46 -19.72 -9.11
N LEU A 59 -10.74 -19.97 -8.76
CA LEU A 59 -11.12 -21.03 -7.83
C LEU A 59 -10.68 -22.42 -8.33
N ARG A 60 -10.92 -22.72 -9.62
CA ARG A 60 -10.49 -24.01 -10.20
C ARG A 60 -8.98 -24.18 -10.17
N LEU A 61 -8.24 -23.12 -10.49
CA LEU A 61 -6.78 -23.12 -10.43
C LEU A 61 -6.30 -23.30 -9.00
N LEU A 62 -6.84 -22.54 -8.04
CA LEU A 62 -6.52 -22.64 -6.62
C LEU A 62 -6.74 -24.05 -6.09
N CYS A 63 -7.91 -24.64 -6.30
CA CYS A 63 -8.20 -26.01 -5.87
C CYS A 63 -7.27 -27.06 -6.51
N ARG A 64 -6.88 -26.86 -7.77
CA ARG A 64 -5.91 -27.74 -8.47
C ARG A 64 -4.54 -27.63 -7.81
N VAL A 65 -4.04 -26.43 -7.59
CA VAL A 65 -2.72 -26.21 -6.98
C VAL A 65 -2.70 -26.75 -5.53
N ILE A 66 -3.75 -26.46 -4.74
CA ILE A 66 -3.85 -27.00 -3.37
C ILE A 66 -3.68 -28.51 -3.33
N ARG A 67 -4.34 -29.24 -4.24
CA ARG A 67 -4.27 -30.70 -4.27
C ARG A 67 -2.93 -31.22 -4.81
N ARG A 68 -2.43 -30.61 -5.88
CA ARG A 68 -1.20 -31.03 -6.55
C ARG A 68 0.04 -30.79 -5.70
N GLU A 69 0.14 -29.59 -5.12
CA GLU A 69 1.30 -29.13 -4.37
C GLU A 69 1.13 -29.36 -2.84
N ARG A 70 0.00 -29.98 -2.42
CA ARG A 70 -0.29 -30.32 -1.02
C ARG A 70 -0.27 -29.10 -0.09
N ILE A 71 -0.83 -27.99 -0.54
CA ILE A 71 -0.86 -26.73 0.21
C ILE A 71 -1.58 -26.91 1.54
N ASP A 72 -1.01 -26.39 2.61
CA ASP A 72 -1.53 -26.52 3.98
C ASP A 72 -2.46 -25.39 4.37
N ILE A 73 -2.19 -24.16 3.91
CA ILE A 73 -2.94 -22.94 4.25
C ILE A 73 -3.29 -22.14 3.00
N ILE A 74 -4.49 -21.57 2.97
CA ILE A 74 -4.90 -20.56 2.00
C ILE A 74 -4.73 -19.19 2.67
N HIS A 75 -3.93 -18.30 2.08
CA HIS A 75 -3.80 -16.91 2.51
C HIS A 75 -4.42 -16.00 1.44
N ALA A 76 -5.62 -15.51 1.69
CA ALA A 76 -6.36 -14.68 0.75
C ALA A 76 -6.14 -13.19 1.01
N HIS A 77 -5.92 -12.42 -0.05
CA HIS A 77 -5.77 -10.97 -0.01
C HIS A 77 -6.95 -10.30 -0.69
N ASN A 78 -7.46 -9.24 -0.09
CA ASN A 78 -8.62 -8.49 -0.55
C ASN A 78 -9.92 -9.31 -0.60
N TYR A 79 -11.03 -8.66 -0.94
CA TYR A 79 -12.36 -9.28 -0.95
C TYR A 79 -12.51 -10.40 -1.98
N GLU A 80 -12.03 -10.18 -3.22
CA GLU A 80 -12.09 -11.19 -4.27
C GLU A 80 -11.32 -12.44 -3.85
N GLY A 81 -10.11 -12.26 -3.32
CA GLY A 81 -9.31 -13.36 -2.78
C GLY A 81 -10.03 -14.07 -1.62
N ALA A 82 -10.69 -13.33 -0.72
CA ALA A 82 -11.44 -13.91 0.39
C ALA A 82 -12.64 -14.75 -0.08
N LEU A 83 -13.44 -14.25 -1.03
CA LEU A 83 -14.59 -14.99 -1.57
C LEU A 83 -14.16 -16.30 -2.24
N VAL A 84 -13.15 -16.23 -3.09
CA VAL A 84 -12.55 -17.42 -3.75
C VAL A 84 -11.94 -18.36 -2.70
N GLY A 85 -11.24 -17.81 -1.70
CA GLY A 85 -10.64 -18.55 -0.60
C GLY A 85 -11.65 -19.29 0.27
N ILE A 86 -12.79 -18.67 0.58
CA ILE A 86 -13.90 -19.30 1.34
C ILE A 86 -14.44 -20.53 0.59
N MET A 87 -14.69 -20.39 -0.71
CA MET A 87 -15.14 -21.51 -1.53
C MET A 87 -14.07 -22.62 -1.60
N ALA A 88 -12.80 -22.26 -1.77
CA ALA A 88 -11.71 -23.22 -1.77
C ALA A 88 -11.54 -23.92 -0.42
N LYS A 89 -11.67 -23.20 0.70
CA LYS A 89 -11.66 -23.77 2.06
C LYS A 89 -12.70 -24.89 2.20
N TRP A 90 -13.93 -24.65 1.76
CA TRP A 90 -14.98 -25.67 1.84
C TRP A 90 -14.73 -26.88 0.93
N LEU A 91 -14.17 -26.64 -0.28
CA LEU A 91 -13.88 -27.71 -1.26
C LEU A 91 -12.64 -28.53 -0.90
N THR A 92 -11.67 -27.94 -0.20
CA THR A 92 -10.36 -28.58 0.07
C THR A 92 -10.12 -28.86 1.52
N ARG A 93 -10.96 -28.34 2.45
CA ARG A 93 -10.82 -28.42 3.91
C ARG A 93 -9.52 -27.82 4.43
N ARG A 94 -8.88 -26.92 3.68
CA ARG A 94 -7.69 -26.22 4.15
C ARG A 94 -8.07 -24.96 4.92
N PRO A 95 -7.37 -24.61 6.00
CA PRO A 95 -7.65 -23.40 6.75
C PRO A 95 -7.40 -22.17 5.87
N LEU A 96 -8.19 -21.11 6.11
CA LEU A 96 -8.15 -19.86 5.40
C LEU A 96 -7.77 -18.73 6.36
N LEU A 97 -6.68 -18.04 6.05
CA LEU A 97 -6.33 -16.73 6.57
C LEU A 97 -6.78 -15.66 5.57
N TYR A 98 -7.53 -14.67 6.03
CA TYR A 98 -7.96 -13.53 5.23
C TYR A 98 -7.20 -12.28 5.63
N ASN A 99 -6.47 -11.67 4.71
CA ASN A 99 -5.81 -10.38 4.90
C ASN A 99 -6.71 -9.25 4.37
N ALA A 100 -7.35 -8.54 5.30
CA ALA A 100 -8.22 -7.42 5.02
C ALA A 100 -7.38 -6.12 4.96
N VAL A 101 -7.45 -5.44 3.82
CA VAL A 101 -6.69 -4.19 3.55
C VAL A 101 -7.56 -2.96 3.78
N ASN A 102 -8.87 -3.06 3.54
CA ASN A 102 -9.86 -2.00 3.64
C ASN A 102 -11.27 -2.59 3.76
N LEU A 103 -12.26 -1.73 3.95
CA LEU A 103 -13.67 -2.10 3.85
C LEU A 103 -14.15 -1.95 2.40
N MET A 104 -15.03 -2.87 1.96
CA MET A 104 -15.65 -2.79 0.64
C MET A 104 -16.57 -1.58 0.52
N SER A 105 -17.23 -1.18 1.61
CA SER A 105 -18.07 0.02 1.68
C SER A 105 -17.31 1.30 1.35
N ASP A 106 -16.03 1.38 1.70
CA ASP A 106 -15.17 2.52 1.39
C ASP A 106 -14.75 2.55 -0.09
N GLU A 107 -14.59 1.41 -0.71
CA GLU A 107 -14.17 1.32 -2.11
C GLU A 107 -15.34 1.36 -3.09
N LEU A 108 -16.38 0.57 -2.84
CA LEU A 108 -17.46 0.36 -3.80
C LEU A 108 -18.26 1.64 -4.06
N ALA A 109 -18.35 2.53 -3.07
CA ALA A 109 -18.97 3.83 -3.23
C ALA A 109 -18.25 4.73 -4.27
N GLY A 110 -16.95 4.51 -4.46
CA GLY A 110 -16.14 5.19 -5.49
C GLY A 110 -16.33 4.64 -6.91
N TYR A 111 -16.83 3.42 -7.06
CA TYR A 111 -17.07 2.79 -8.36
C TYR A 111 -18.54 2.98 -8.76
N ARG A 112 -18.80 3.76 -9.81
CA ARG A 112 -20.16 4.01 -10.35
C ARG A 112 -20.79 2.80 -11.06
N PHE A 113 -20.38 1.58 -10.73
CA PHE A 113 -20.82 0.35 -11.41
C PHE A 113 -22.25 -0.08 -11.00
N ILE A 114 -22.63 0.10 -9.74
CA ILE A 114 -23.96 -0.22 -9.23
C ILE A 114 -24.73 1.08 -9.01
N ARG A 115 -25.89 1.20 -9.63
CA ARG A 115 -26.80 2.34 -9.43
C ARG A 115 -28.15 1.83 -8.95
N PRO A 116 -28.80 2.49 -7.99
CA PRO A 116 -28.37 3.70 -7.28
C PRO A 116 -27.27 3.44 -6.23
N ALA A 117 -26.53 4.49 -5.83
CA ALA A 117 -25.39 4.41 -4.94
C ALA A 117 -25.72 3.77 -3.56
N TRP A 118 -26.94 3.98 -3.04
CA TRP A 118 -27.38 3.35 -1.78
C TRP A 118 -27.40 1.81 -1.86
N LEU A 119 -27.72 1.25 -3.03
CA LEU A 119 -27.72 -0.21 -3.24
C LEU A 119 -26.27 -0.73 -3.25
N ALA A 120 -25.35 -0.02 -3.90
CA ALA A 120 -23.93 -0.35 -3.89
C ALA A 120 -23.39 -0.36 -2.45
N HIS A 121 -23.72 0.69 -1.69
CA HIS A 121 -23.30 0.79 -0.29
C HIS A 121 -23.92 -0.34 0.57
N GLY A 122 -25.20 -0.65 0.39
CA GLY A 122 -25.86 -1.75 1.12
C GLY A 122 -25.23 -3.12 0.83
N ILE A 123 -24.90 -3.42 -0.44
CA ILE A 123 -24.21 -4.66 -0.82
C ILE A 123 -22.80 -4.69 -0.23
N ALA A 124 -22.06 -3.60 -0.32
CA ALA A 124 -20.73 -3.50 0.24
C ALA A 124 -20.71 -3.70 1.76
N SER A 125 -21.59 -3.02 2.48
CA SER A 125 -21.72 -3.17 3.94
C SER A 125 -22.13 -4.60 4.34
N ALA A 126 -22.99 -5.25 3.56
CA ALA A 126 -23.34 -6.65 3.79
C ALA A 126 -22.11 -7.57 3.59
N LEU A 127 -21.30 -7.32 2.56
CA LEU A 127 -20.06 -8.07 2.33
C LEU A 127 -19.03 -7.82 3.46
N ASP A 128 -18.90 -6.58 3.91
CA ASP A 128 -18.00 -6.22 5.02
C ASP A 128 -18.37 -6.97 6.30
N TRP A 129 -19.65 -7.10 6.57
CA TRP A 129 -20.14 -7.84 7.74
C TRP A 129 -20.01 -9.36 7.57
N PHE A 130 -20.30 -9.89 6.38
CA PHE A 130 -20.48 -11.34 6.18
C PHE A 130 -19.15 -12.06 5.86
N VAL A 131 -18.30 -11.49 5.00
CA VAL A 131 -17.07 -12.15 4.51
C VAL A 131 -16.11 -12.50 5.65
N PRO A 132 -15.84 -11.63 6.65
CA PRO A 132 -14.86 -11.91 7.70
C PRO A 132 -15.27 -13.01 8.69
N ILE A 133 -16.51 -13.45 8.67
CA ILE A 133 -17.02 -14.51 9.56
C ILE A 133 -16.48 -15.90 9.17
N PHE A 134 -16.31 -16.15 7.86
CA PHE A 134 -15.98 -17.49 7.32
C PHE A 134 -14.51 -17.90 7.38
N PRO A 135 -13.52 -17.02 7.26
CA PRO A 135 -12.12 -17.38 7.42
C PRO A 135 -11.87 -17.99 8.81
N ASN A 136 -10.83 -18.80 8.91
CA ASN A 136 -10.38 -19.33 10.21
C ASN A 136 -9.73 -18.22 11.04
N HIS A 137 -9.09 -17.27 10.37
CA HIS A 137 -8.48 -16.10 10.98
C HIS A 137 -8.49 -14.91 10.00
N VAL A 138 -8.51 -13.70 10.54
CA VAL A 138 -8.48 -12.45 9.79
C VAL A 138 -7.26 -11.63 10.24
N THR A 139 -6.55 -11.02 9.31
CA THR A 139 -5.59 -9.97 9.61
C THR A 139 -6.10 -8.63 9.10
N ALA A 140 -6.05 -7.62 9.94
CA ALA A 140 -6.40 -6.25 9.62
C ALA A 140 -5.13 -5.40 9.52
N VAL A 141 -5.03 -4.52 8.53
CA VAL A 141 -3.83 -3.70 8.31
C VAL A 141 -3.71 -2.50 9.24
N SER A 142 -4.76 -2.17 9.99
CA SER A 142 -4.77 -1.08 10.95
C SER A 142 -5.57 -1.44 12.22
N PRO A 143 -5.31 -0.74 13.34
CA PRO A 143 -6.09 -0.93 14.57
C PRO A 143 -7.58 -0.67 14.35
N GLU A 144 -7.93 0.40 13.63
CA GLU A 144 -9.32 0.80 13.38
C GLU A 144 -10.08 -0.27 12.58
N LEU A 145 -9.41 -0.89 11.61
CA LEU A 145 -10.00 -1.98 10.83
C LEU A 145 -10.19 -3.25 11.70
N LYS A 146 -9.23 -3.53 12.59
CA LYS A 146 -9.37 -4.61 13.57
C LYS A 146 -10.56 -4.37 14.49
N ASP A 147 -10.64 -3.18 15.09
CA ASP A 147 -11.71 -2.81 16.01
C ASP A 147 -13.07 -2.86 15.30
N TRP A 148 -13.14 -2.39 14.07
CA TRP A 148 -14.34 -2.48 13.24
C TRP A 148 -14.83 -3.93 13.09
N PHE A 149 -13.93 -4.89 12.79
CA PHE A 149 -14.32 -6.30 12.67
C PHE A 149 -14.82 -6.87 13.99
N VAL A 150 -14.20 -6.53 15.11
CA VAL A 150 -14.60 -6.99 16.43
C VAL A 150 -15.98 -6.42 16.80
N ASP A 151 -16.21 -5.14 16.56
CA ASP A 151 -17.49 -4.46 16.82
C ASP A 151 -18.63 -5.00 15.94
N HIS A 152 -18.28 -5.58 14.77
CA HIS A 152 -19.26 -6.19 13.85
C HIS A 152 -19.36 -7.71 13.98
N GLY A 153 -18.90 -8.27 15.11
CA GLY A 153 -19.19 -9.65 15.53
C GLY A 153 -18.13 -10.69 15.16
N VAL A 154 -16.98 -10.29 14.64
CA VAL A 154 -15.85 -11.21 14.50
C VAL A 154 -15.16 -11.37 15.86
N ALA A 155 -15.01 -12.60 16.34
CA ALA A 155 -14.38 -12.84 17.64
C ALA A 155 -12.97 -12.21 17.69
N ALA A 156 -12.67 -11.45 18.75
CA ALA A 156 -11.39 -10.77 18.91
C ALA A 156 -10.17 -11.72 18.84
N THR A 157 -10.35 -13.00 19.23
CA THR A 157 -9.33 -14.05 19.11
C THR A 157 -9.07 -14.49 17.67
N LYS A 158 -9.93 -14.12 16.73
CA LYS A 158 -9.79 -14.42 15.29
C LYS A 158 -9.24 -13.25 14.49
N VAL A 159 -8.96 -12.10 15.11
CA VAL A 159 -8.47 -10.91 14.38
C VAL A 159 -7.16 -10.43 14.97
N ASP A 160 -6.10 -10.49 14.19
CA ASP A 160 -4.82 -9.87 14.53
C ASP A 160 -4.54 -8.64 13.65
N MET A 161 -3.88 -7.63 14.23
CA MET A 161 -3.38 -6.50 13.45
C MET A 161 -2.04 -6.86 12.83
N VAL A 162 -2.00 -6.88 11.49
CA VAL A 162 -0.81 -7.13 10.67
C VAL A 162 -0.71 -6.06 9.59
N PRO A 163 0.12 -5.03 9.79
CA PRO A 163 0.22 -3.92 8.84
C PRO A 163 0.88 -4.36 7.52
N ALA A 164 0.79 -3.49 6.52
CA ALA A 164 1.59 -3.65 5.31
C ALA A 164 3.08 -3.51 5.64
N GLY A 165 3.92 -4.31 5.00
CA GLY A 165 5.36 -4.24 5.16
C GLY A 165 6.03 -3.44 4.06
N ILE A 166 7.30 -3.18 4.27
CA ILE A 166 8.21 -2.52 3.33
C ILE A 166 9.38 -3.43 2.97
N GLU A 167 10.02 -3.11 1.84
CA GLU A 167 11.25 -3.75 1.38
C GLU A 167 12.42 -2.75 1.49
N PRO A 168 13.20 -2.78 2.59
CA PRO A 168 14.28 -1.80 2.80
C PRO A 168 15.30 -1.76 1.68
N ALA A 169 15.64 -2.92 1.09
CA ALA A 169 16.62 -3.03 0.03
C ALA A 169 16.30 -2.20 -1.23
N MET A 170 15.04 -1.85 -1.46
CA MET A 170 14.66 -0.97 -2.56
C MET A 170 15.24 0.44 -2.42
N PHE A 171 15.58 0.87 -1.19
CA PHE A 171 16.02 2.23 -0.87
C PHE A 171 17.52 2.36 -0.62
N ASP A 172 18.31 1.29 -0.82
CA ASP A 172 19.74 1.30 -0.49
C ASP A 172 20.60 2.17 -1.43
N ASN A 173 20.21 2.29 -2.69
CA ASN A 173 21.02 2.98 -3.70
C ASN A 173 20.18 3.94 -4.58
N PRO A 174 19.59 4.99 -4.02
CA PRO A 174 18.87 5.97 -4.82
C PRO A 174 19.85 6.78 -5.71
N ALA A 175 19.43 7.06 -6.94
CA ALA A 175 20.20 7.86 -7.91
C ALA A 175 19.43 9.15 -8.30
N PRO A 176 19.29 10.14 -7.41
CA PRO A 176 18.46 11.33 -7.63
C PRO A 176 19.01 12.28 -8.70
N GLU A 177 20.32 12.27 -8.99
CA GLU A 177 20.97 13.28 -9.84
C GLU A 177 20.43 13.29 -11.26
N LYS A 178 20.12 12.11 -11.82
CA LYS A 178 19.46 11.99 -13.12
C LYS A 178 18.16 12.81 -13.18
N PHE A 179 17.32 12.70 -12.16
CA PHE A 179 16.03 13.40 -12.09
C PHE A 179 16.19 14.86 -11.69
N ARG A 180 17.19 15.20 -10.85
CA ARG A 180 17.52 16.59 -10.50
C ARG A 180 17.85 17.40 -11.75
N GLN A 181 18.66 16.84 -12.64
CA GLN A 181 19.01 17.47 -13.92
C GLN A 181 17.81 17.50 -14.88
N GLN A 182 17.12 16.39 -15.04
CA GLN A 182 15.95 16.26 -15.94
C GLN A 182 14.87 17.30 -15.64
N TYR A 183 14.56 17.54 -14.37
CA TYR A 183 13.52 18.45 -13.94
C TYR A 183 14.04 19.84 -13.51
N GLN A 184 15.32 20.13 -13.74
CA GLN A 184 15.94 21.43 -13.47
C GLN A 184 15.67 21.97 -12.06
N ILE A 185 15.79 21.11 -11.05
CA ILE A 185 15.44 21.44 -9.65
C ILE A 185 16.35 22.53 -9.08
N ASN A 186 17.64 22.61 -9.52
CA ASN A 186 18.58 23.72 -9.29
C ASN A 186 18.67 24.24 -7.84
N GLY A 187 18.61 23.33 -6.85
CA GLY A 187 18.70 23.69 -5.42
C GLY A 187 17.42 24.31 -4.82
N ARG A 188 16.33 24.36 -5.56
CA ARG A 188 15.01 24.81 -5.06
C ARG A 188 14.48 23.82 -4.02
N PRO A 189 13.78 24.30 -2.94
CA PRO A 189 13.13 23.42 -1.99
C PRO A 189 12.05 22.56 -2.67
N VAL A 190 12.03 21.25 -2.36
CA VAL A 190 11.13 20.27 -3.00
C VAL A 190 10.11 19.75 -2.02
N VAL A 191 8.85 20.07 -2.26
CA VAL A 191 7.68 19.39 -1.67
C VAL A 191 7.29 18.24 -2.59
N MET A 192 7.06 17.05 -2.04
CA MET A 192 6.75 15.89 -2.87
C MET A 192 5.51 15.15 -2.43
N TYR A 193 4.76 14.72 -3.43
CA TYR A 193 3.68 13.75 -3.32
C TYR A 193 3.92 12.59 -4.28
N THR A 194 3.74 11.36 -3.81
CA THR A 194 3.74 10.18 -4.68
C THR A 194 2.42 9.41 -4.56
N GLY A 195 1.88 8.94 -5.69
CA GLY A 195 0.68 8.12 -5.70
C GLY A 195 -0.31 8.47 -6.80
N VAL A 196 -1.36 7.65 -6.90
CA VAL A 196 -2.44 7.84 -7.88
C VAL A 196 -3.21 9.13 -7.64
N LEU A 197 -3.77 9.70 -8.72
CA LEU A 197 -4.50 10.98 -8.71
C LEU A 197 -6.01 10.74 -8.73
N ASN A 198 -6.55 10.06 -7.71
CA ASN A 198 -7.99 9.87 -7.56
C ASN A 198 -8.55 10.72 -6.41
N ALA A 199 -9.87 10.90 -6.41
CA ALA A 199 -10.58 11.79 -5.50
C ALA A 199 -10.28 11.49 -4.02
N PHE A 200 -10.17 10.21 -3.62
CA PHE A 200 -9.92 9.82 -2.23
C PHE A 200 -8.49 10.17 -1.75
N GLN A 201 -7.55 10.47 -2.65
CA GLN A 201 -6.21 10.91 -2.27
C GLN A 201 -6.16 12.37 -1.84
N ARG A 202 -7.20 13.14 -2.14
CA ARG A 202 -7.39 14.54 -1.73
C ARG A 202 -6.20 15.43 -2.10
N VAL A 203 -5.73 15.29 -3.34
CA VAL A 203 -4.65 16.14 -3.89
C VAL A 203 -5.08 17.61 -3.94
N ASP A 204 -6.40 17.89 -3.96
CA ASP A 204 -6.95 19.24 -3.81
C ASP A 204 -6.47 19.95 -2.53
N TYR A 205 -6.40 19.24 -1.39
CA TYR A 205 -5.85 19.81 -0.16
C TYR A 205 -4.35 20.07 -0.28
N LEU A 206 -3.59 19.19 -0.94
CA LEU A 206 -2.17 19.40 -1.18
C LEU A 206 -1.94 20.68 -1.98
N LEU A 207 -2.69 20.89 -3.08
CA LEU A 207 -2.54 22.07 -3.93
C LEU A 207 -2.86 23.37 -3.16
N ARG A 208 -3.90 23.36 -2.34
CA ARG A 208 -4.25 24.51 -1.47
C ARG A 208 -3.17 24.74 -0.39
N ALA A 209 -2.70 23.69 0.25
CA ALA A 209 -1.61 23.78 1.24
C ALA A 209 -0.31 24.29 0.61
N PHE A 210 0.00 23.85 -0.60
CA PHE A 210 1.19 24.32 -1.32
C PHE A 210 1.08 25.77 -1.74
N ALA A 211 -0.13 26.25 -2.12
CA ALA A 211 -0.37 27.67 -2.36
C ALA A 211 -0.09 28.53 -1.12
N VAL A 212 -0.46 28.04 0.08
CA VAL A 212 -0.09 28.71 1.35
C VAL A 212 1.42 28.68 1.54
N ALA A 213 2.07 27.55 1.30
CA ALA A 213 3.52 27.42 1.47
C ALA A 213 4.31 28.33 0.53
N LEU A 214 3.87 28.53 -0.71
CA LEU A 214 4.52 29.42 -1.68
C LEU A 214 4.55 30.90 -1.25
N GLN A 215 3.63 31.34 -0.39
CA GLN A 215 3.67 32.71 0.14
C GLN A 215 4.92 32.97 1.00
N ALA A 216 5.38 31.96 1.71
CA ALA A 216 6.58 32.05 2.57
C ALA A 216 7.84 31.46 1.91
N GLN A 217 7.67 30.62 0.90
CA GLN A 217 8.75 29.94 0.16
C GLN A 217 8.49 30.02 -1.35
N PRO A 218 8.65 31.22 -1.98
CA PRO A 218 8.27 31.46 -3.39
C PRO A 218 9.04 30.58 -4.39
N ASP A 219 10.24 30.13 -4.02
CA ASP A 219 11.10 29.29 -4.87
C ASP A 219 10.79 27.79 -4.73
N ALA A 220 9.88 27.37 -3.84
CA ALA A 220 9.56 25.96 -3.66
C ALA A 220 8.98 25.32 -4.92
N LEU A 221 9.27 24.05 -5.12
CA LEU A 221 8.69 23.20 -6.16
C LEU A 221 7.80 22.13 -5.52
N LEU A 222 6.64 21.87 -6.14
CA LEU A 222 5.83 20.70 -5.84
C LEU A 222 6.03 19.66 -6.94
N LEU A 223 6.58 18.51 -6.59
CA LEU A 223 6.69 17.35 -7.47
C LEU A 223 5.55 16.39 -7.19
N ILE A 224 4.69 16.17 -8.18
CA ILE A 224 3.60 15.18 -8.12
C ILE A 224 3.99 14.00 -8.99
N VAL A 225 4.37 12.90 -8.35
CA VAL A 225 4.87 11.68 -8.98
C VAL A 225 3.77 10.64 -8.98
N SER A 226 3.15 10.38 -10.15
CA SER A 226 2.06 9.42 -10.28
C SER A 226 2.49 8.18 -11.06
N PRO A 227 2.29 6.96 -10.52
CA PRO A 227 2.60 5.72 -11.24
C PRO A 227 1.62 5.41 -12.37
N LEU A 228 0.44 6.05 -12.38
CA LEU A 228 -0.62 5.81 -13.33
C LEU A 228 -1.14 7.13 -13.91
N VAL A 229 -1.46 7.14 -15.19
CA VAL A 229 -2.17 8.25 -15.82
C VAL A 229 -3.65 8.16 -15.47
N SER A 230 -4.16 9.16 -14.75
CA SER A 230 -5.61 9.33 -14.51
C SER A 230 -6.06 10.63 -15.21
N ALA A 231 -6.35 10.54 -16.48
CA ALA A 231 -6.58 11.73 -17.33
C ALA A 231 -7.64 12.69 -16.79
N ILE A 232 -8.73 12.17 -16.20
CA ILE A 232 -9.84 12.99 -15.69
C ILE A 232 -9.41 13.78 -14.45
N HIS A 233 -8.92 13.08 -13.42
CA HIS A 233 -8.55 13.73 -12.16
C HIS A 233 -7.28 14.59 -12.31
N GLU A 234 -6.36 14.20 -13.19
CA GLU A 234 -5.19 15.03 -13.48
C GLU A 234 -5.58 16.36 -14.09
N ALA A 235 -6.55 16.38 -15.02
CA ALA A 235 -7.07 17.62 -15.61
C ALA A 235 -7.73 18.52 -14.55
N GLU A 236 -8.57 17.94 -13.67
CA GLU A 236 -9.22 18.69 -12.58
C GLU A 236 -8.18 19.31 -11.61
N TYR A 237 -7.13 18.58 -11.27
CA TYR A 237 -6.07 19.10 -10.39
C TYR A 237 -5.20 20.16 -11.07
N LYS A 238 -4.93 20.03 -12.38
CA LYS A 238 -4.24 21.07 -13.15
C LYS A 238 -5.04 22.35 -13.22
N GLU A 239 -6.34 22.24 -13.48
CA GLU A 239 -7.26 23.39 -13.47
C GLU A 239 -7.28 24.08 -12.09
N LEU A 240 -7.34 23.31 -11.00
CA LEU A 240 -7.26 23.87 -9.65
C LEU A 240 -5.92 24.57 -9.40
N ALA A 241 -4.82 24.02 -9.89
CA ALA A 241 -3.50 24.64 -9.76
C ALA A 241 -3.42 25.97 -10.53
N ASP A 242 -4.06 26.07 -11.72
CA ASP A 242 -4.17 27.31 -12.48
C ASP A 242 -5.01 28.35 -11.73
N GLN A 243 -6.17 27.96 -11.19
CA GLN A 243 -7.03 28.83 -10.38
C GLN A 243 -6.32 29.37 -9.12
N LEU A 244 -5.43 28.57 -8.52
CA LEU A 244 -4.61 28.96 -7.37
C LEU A 244 -3.35 29.77 -7.77
N GLY A 245 -3.04 29.87 -9.05
CA GLY A 245 -1.87 30.60 -9.57
C GLY A 245 -0.54 29.91 -9.29
N ILE A 246 -0.52 28.60 -9.03
CA ILE A 246 0.68 27.85 -8.61
C ILE A 246 1.25 26.92 -9.68
N SER A 247 0.66 26.84 -10.86
CA SER A 247 1.02 25.89 -11.93
C SER A 247 2.48 25.94 -12.33
N ARG A 248 3.10 27.13 -12.30
CA ARG A 248 4.53 27.30 -12.63
C ARG A 248 5.50 26.68 -11.62
N SER A 249 5.01 26.39 -10.42
CA SER A 249 5.78 25.78 -9.32
C SER A 249 5.47 24.30 -9.15
N ILE A 250 4.73 23.68 -10.08
CA ILE A 250 4.38 22.26 -10.03
C ILE A 250 5.01 21.52 -11.20
N ILE A 251 5.64 20.39 -10.89
CA ILE A 251 6.14 19.44 -11.89
C ILE A 251 5.30 18.16 -11.78
N TRP A 252 4.54 17.90 -12.84
CA TRP A 252 3.75 16.66 -12.98
C TRP A 252 4.62 15.61 -13.65
N ILE A 253 4.89 14.51 -12.94
CA ILE A 253 5.76 13.44 -13.41
C ILE A 253 4.85 12.29 -13.85
N ALA A 254 4.95 11.96 -15.14
CA ALA A 254 4.23 10.88 -15.80
C ALA A 254 4.59 9.50 -15.22
N PRO A 255 3.88 8.43 -15.61
CA PRO A 255 4.15 7.09 -15.13
C PRO A 255 5.63 6.73 -15.17
N HIS A 256 6.13 6.16 -14.10
CA HIS A 256 7.53 5.78 -13.89
C HIS A 256 7.61 4.34 -13.38
N ALA A 257 8.76 3.72 -13.54
CA ALA A 257 8.99 2.40 -12.97
C ALA A 257 9.02 2.49 -11.43
N LEU A 258 8.46 1.48 -10.76
CA LEU A 258 8.46 1.40 -9.30
C LEU A 258 9.89 1.47 -8.72
N ALA A 259 10.87 0.94 -9.46
CA ALA A 259 12.28 0.99 -9.10
C ALA A 259 12.86 2.42 -9.01
N ASP A 260 12.26 3.40 -9.69
CA ASP A 260 12.70 4.80 -9.64
C ASP A 260 12.17 5.57 -8.41
N LEU A 261 11.19 5.02 -7.70
CA LEU A 261 10.56 5.69 -6.55
C LEU A 261 11.55 6.16 -5.48
N PRO A 262 12.56 5.36 -5.07
CA PRO A 262 13.56 5.81 -4.09
C PRO A 262 14.35 7.02 -4.58
N SER A 263 14.68 7.06 -5.88
CA SER A 263 15.42 8.16 -6.49
C SER A 263 14.60 9.44 -6.58
N TYR A 264 13.29 9.34 -6.86
CA TYR A 264 12.38 10.48 -6.73
C TYR A 264 12.29 10.97 -5.30
N LEU A 265 12.04 10.07 -4.34
CA LEU A 265 11.93 10.46 -2.93
C LEU A 265 13.22 11.09 -2.39
N ALA A 266 14.39 10.69 -2.89
CA ALA A 266 15.64 11.30 -2.51
C ALA A 266 15.73 12.81 -2.88
N LEU A 267 14.97 13.29 -3.89
CA LEU A 267 14.88 14.71 -4.24
C LEU A 267 14.11 15.55 -3.23
N ALA A 268 13.22 14.95 -2.44
CA ALA A 268 12.31 15.68 -1.58
C ALA A 268 13.02 16.28 -0.35
N ASP A 269 12.68 17.53 0.00
CA ASP A 269 12.98 18.13 1.29
C ASP A 269 11.85 17.89 2.28
N VAL A 270 10.60 17.78 1.80
CA VAL A 270 9.42 17.41 2.58
C VAL A 270 8.46 16.59 1.74
N THR A 271 7.83 15.58 2.35
CA THR A 271 6.79 14.75 1.72
C THR A 271 5.43 15.00 2.37
N VAL A 272 4.33 14.84 1.61
CA VAL A 272 2.99 15.17 2.10
C VAL A 272 2.01 14.03 1.92
N VAL A 273 1.24 13.74 2.98
CA VAL A 273 0.08 12.83 2.94
C VAL A 273 -1.19 13.63 3.18
N PRO A 274 -1.88 14.09 2.13
CA PRO A 274 -2.99 15.05 2.23
C PRO A 274 -4.36 14.37 2.47
N ARG A 275 -4.39 13.14 2.99
CA ARG A 275 -5.63 12.39 3.22
C ARG A 275 -6.16 12.59 4.63
N PRO A 276 -7.33 13.23 4.79
CA PRO A 276 -7.96 13.38 6.11
C PRO A 276 -8.61 12.08 6.61
N GLU A 277 -9.07 11.22 5.68
CA GLU A 277 -9.62 9.90 6.00
C GLU A 277 -8.78 8.83 5.30
N CYS A 278 -8.32 7.84 6.05
CA CYS A 278 -7.62 6.68 5.53
C CYS A 278 -8.00 5.44 6.35
N PRO A 279 -8.95 4.64 5.88
CA PRO A 279 -9.41 3.45 6.62
C PRO A 279 -8.31 2.39 6.75
N GLY A 280 -7.43 2.28 5.73
CA GLY A 280 -6.27 1.41 5.74
C GLY A 280 -4.97 2.12 6.13
N HIS A 281 -3.84 1.46 5.93
CA HIS A 281 -2.51 2.06 6.13
C HIS A 281 -1.99 2.64 4.80
N PRO A 282 -1.66 3.94 4.71
CA PRO A 282 -1.18 4.53 3.47
C PRO A 282 0.25 4.08 3.17
N VAL A 283 0.44 3.15 2.22
CA VAL A 283 1.75 2.62 1.83
C VAL A 283 2.76 3.72 1.47
N LYS A 284 2.29 4.84 0.90
CA LYS A 284 3.15 5.99 0.62
C LYS A 284 3.82 6.58 1.87
N LEU A 285 3.10 6.59 3.01
CA LEU A 285 3.67 7.03 4.29
C LEU A 285 4.89 6.17 4.65
N LEU A 286 4.77 4.85 4.53
CA LEU A 286 5.89 3.93 4.81
C LEU A 286 7.08 4.18 3.87
N ASN A 287 6.81 4.44 2.57
CA ASN A 287 7.86 4.75 1.61
C ASN A 287 8.58 6.07 1.94
N TYR A 288 7.84 7.09 2.39
CA TYR A 288 8.41 8.37 2.81
C TYR A 288 9.30 8.22 4.05
N MET A 289 8.79 7.49 5.04
CA MET A 289 9.52 7.16 6.26
C MET A 289 10.78 6.36 5.95
N LEU A 290 10.69 5.36 5.07
CA LEU A 290 11.84 4.54 4.69
C LEU A 290 12.91 5.34 3.94
N ALA A 291 12.49 6.28 3.10
CA ALA A 291 13.40 7.22 2.44
C ALA A 291 14.05 8.23 3.42
N GLY A 292 13.69 8.20 4.71
CA GLY A 292 14.18 9.14 5.72
C GLY A 292 13.71 10.57 5.48
N LYS A 293 12.55 10.75 4.83
CA LYS A 293 12.03 12.09 4.52
C LYS A 293 11.06 12.55 5.59
N PRO A 294 11.14 13.83 6.01
CA PRO A 294 10.14 14.39 6.90
C PRO A 294 8.78 14.37 6.21
N VAL A 295 7.77 14.02 6.98
CA VAL A 295 6.38 13.88 6.49
C VAL A 295 5.51 14.95 7.13
N VAL A 296 4.72 15.66 6.34
CA VAL A 296 3.61 16.49 6.81
C VAL A 296 2.30 15.80 6.42
N SER A 297 1.42 15.57 7.39
CA SER A 297 0.20 14.78 7.16
C SER A 297 -0.99 15.29 7.94
N PHE A 298 -2.19 15.08 7.41
CA PHE A 298 -3.39 15.08 8.24
C PHE A 298 -3.39 13.91 9.22
N ALA A 299 -4.06 14.08 10.37
CA ALA A 299 -4.16 13.05 11.40
C ALA A 299 -4.70 11.71 10.87
N GLY A 300 -5.71 11.74 9.99
CA GLY A 300 -6.29 10.53 9.40
C GLY A 300 -5.34 9.77 8.47
N GLY A 301 -4.37 10.46 7.86
CA GLY A 301 -3.32 9.85 7.03
C GLY A 301 -2.07 9.43 7.79
N ALA A 302 -1.92 9.83 9.05
CA ALA A 302 -0.74 9.63 9.88
C ALA A 302 -0.84 8.34 10.73
N LYS A 303 -1.10 7.20 10.07
CA LYS A 303 -1.29 5.91 10.75
C LYS A 303 0.01 5.36 11.33
N GLY A 304 0.00 5.06 12.64
CA GLY A 304 1.14 4.45 13.32
C GLY A 304 2.36 5.36 13.50
N VAL A 305 2.18 6.69 13.38
CA VAL A 305 3.23 7.70 13.57
C VAL A 305 2.84 8.74 14.62
N ARG A 306 3.85 9.36 15.24
CA ARG A 306 3.70 10.31 16.34
C ARG A 306 4.03 11.73 15.88
N HIS A 307 3.20 12.69 16.30
CA HIS A 307 3.44 14.11 16.03
C HIS A 307 4.78 14.58 16.62
N LEU A 308 5.54 15.37 15.87
CA LEU A 308 6.87 15.91 16.20
C LEU A 308 7.92 14.86 16.62
N HIS A 309 7.67 13.59 16.32
CA HIS A 309 8.65 12.52 16.45
C HIS A 309 8.91 11.84 15.09
N ASP A 310 7.88 11.30 14.44
CA ASP A 310 7.99 10.61 13.17
C ASP A 310 7.45 11.46 12.01
N ALA A 311 6.56 12.42 12.29
CA ALA A 311 5.91 13.28 11.31
C ALA A 311 5.41 14.59 11.92
N PHE A 312 5.19 15.59 11.07
CA PHE A 312 4.44 16.80 11.44
C PHE A 312 2.95 16.57 11.11
N ILE A 313 2.13 16.38 12.15
CA ILE A 313 0.71 16.01 12.00
C ILE A 313 -0.17 17.22 12.29
N VAL A 314 -1.17 17.45 11.42
CA VAL A 314 -2.14 18.54 11.59
C VAL A 314 -3.57 18.00 11.61
N ALA A 315 -4.51 18.82 12.08
CA ALA A 315 -5.93 18.47 12.10
C ALA A 315 -6.46 18.16 10.70
N ASN A 316 -7.38 17.21 10.61
CA ASN A 316 -8.01 16.85 9.34
C ASN A 316 -8.70 18.07 8.70
N HIS A 317 -8.63 18.15 7.38
CA HIS A 317 -9.23 19.21 6.56
C HIS A 317 -8.62 20.62 6.71
N ASP A 318 -7.69 20.85 7.64
CA ASP A 318 -6.99 22.14 7.79
C ASP A 318 -5.80 22.22 6.82
N TYR A 319 -6.09 22.54 5.54
CA TYR A 319 -5.05 22.68 4.53
C TYR A 319 -4.12 23.88 4.79
N GLU A 320 -4.56 24.89 5.56
CA GLU A 320 -3.71 26.02 5.94
C GLU A 320 -2.66 25.57 6.94
N ALA A 321 -3.06 24.79 7.97
CA ALA A 321 -2.11 24.18 8.90
C ALA A 321 -1.16 23.20 8.18
N LEU A 322 -1.65 22.45 7.18
CA LEU A 322 -0.81 21.60 6.35
C LEU A 322 0.25 22.43 5.59
N GLY A 323 -0.15 23.57 5.02
CA GLY A 323 0.75 24.52 4.35
C GLY A 323 1.79 25.13 5.31
N ARG A 324 1.36 25.57 6.50
CA ARG A 324 2.27 26.06 7.55
C ARG A 324 3.25 24.98 8.00
N GLY A 325 2.80 23.71 8.14
CA GLY A 325 3.66 22.57 8.43
C GLY A 325 4.74 22.35 7.37
N ILE A 326 4.38 22.45 6.09
CA ILE A 326 5.36 22.41 4.98
C ILE A 326 6.41 23.51 5.15
N VAL A 327 6.00 24.76 5.41
CA VAL A 327 6.91 25.88 5.63
C VAL A 327 7.86 25.62 6.80
N THR A 328 7.31 25.16 7.94
CA THR A 328 8.10 24.86 9.14
C THR A 328 9.21 23.86 8.82
N ILE A 329 8.89 22.76 8.11
CA ILE A 329 9.87 21.74 7.75
C ILE A 329 10.90 22.29 6.74
N LEU A 330 10.51 23.11 5.78
CA LEU A 330 11.44 23.69 4.80
C LEU A 330 12.39 24.71 5.45
N GLN A 331 11.98 25.40 6.49
CA GLN A 331 12.77 26.43 7.19
C GLN A 331 13.63 25.85 8.31
N ASP A 332 13.18 24.81 9.00
CA ASP A 332 13.89 24.16 10.10
C ASP A 332 14.53 22.85 9.63
N ARG A 333 15.76 22.93 9.13
CA ARG A 333 16.52 21.77 8.67
C ARG A 333 16.87 20.79 9.78
N ALA A 334 16.99 21.25 11.02
CA ALA A 334 17.29 20.36 12.14
C ALA A 334 16.07 19.49 12.47
N LEU A 335 14.90 20.12 12.60
CA LEU A 335 13.64 19.41 12.78
C LEU A 335 13.36 18.45 11.60
N ALA A 336 13.57 18.89 10.37
CA ALA A 336 13.39 18.05 9.18
C ALA A 336 14.26 16.79 9.23
N ALA A 337 15.53 16.93 9.58
CA ALA A 337 16.47 15.81 9.69
C ALA A 337 16.10 14.87 10.86
N GLU A 338 15.70 15.41 12.00
CA GLU A 338 15.26 14.64 13.16
C GLU A 338 14.01 13.80 12.83
N LEU A 339 12.97 14.44 12.30
CA LEU A 339 11.74 13.74 11.91
C LEU A 339 12.00 12.65 10.87
N GLY A 340 12.82 12.92 9.86
CA GLY A 340 13.19 11.93 8.85
C GLY A 340 13.95 10.73 9.41
N ALA A 341 14.91 10.97 10.31
CA ALA A 341 15.67 9.92 10.96
C ALA A 341 14.79 9.06 11.87
N ASN A 342 13.95 9.67 12.69
CA ASN A 342 13.02 8.97 13.57
C ASN A 342 11.98 8.16 12.76
N ALA A 343 11.42 8.75 11.69
CA ALA A 343 10.50 8.07 10.79
C ALA A 343 11.14 6.80 10.20
N ARG A 344 12.39 6.90 9.73
CA ARG A 344 13.12 5.76 9.20
C ARG A 344 13.36 4.69 10.27
N ALA A 345 13.74 5.08 11.47
CA ALA A 345 13.95 4.14 12.57
C ALA A 345 12.65 3.39 12.93
N THR A 346 11.53 4.12 13.04
CA THR A 346 10.21 3.54 13.35
C THR A 346 9.77 2.54 12.25
N VAL A 347 9.90 2.92 10.98
CA VAL A 347 9.45 2.03 9.89
C VAL A 347 10.30 0.77 9.77
N LEU A 348 11.60 0.85 10.02
CA LEU A 348 12.48 -0.32 10.04
C LEU A 348 12.21 -1.24 11.24
N ALA A 349 11.82 -0.67 12.38
CA ALA A 349 11.50 -1.44 13.58
C ALA A 349 10.15 -2.18 13.47
N ASP A 350 9.13 -1.54 12.89
CA ASP A 350 7.76 -2.02 13.01
C ASP A 350 7.17 -2.60 11.73
N PHE A 351 7.72 -2.23 10.54
CA PHE A 351 7.12 -2.52 9.22
C PHE A 351 8.02 -3.31 8.28
N ASP A 352 9.16 -3.83 8.73
CA ASP A 352 9.99 -4.74 7.94
C ASP A 352 9.23 -6.04 7.64
N TRP A 353 9.25 -6.48 6.35
CA TRP A 353 8.58 -7.71 5.93
C TRP A 353 9.00 -8.94 6.73
N ARG A 354 10.24 -9.02 7.19
CA ARG A 354 10.71 -10.17 7.97
C ARG A 354 9.98 -10.25 9.30
N GLN A 355 9.83 -9.13 10.01
CA GLN A 355 9.10 -9.07 11.27
C GLN A 355 7.60 -9.34 11.08
N ILE A 356 7.03 -8.76 10.01
CA ILE A 356 5.62 -8.97 9.67
C ILE A 356 5.36 -10.43 9.31
N CYS A 357 6.23 -11.06 8.52
CA CYS A 357 6.10 -12.48 8.17
C CYS A 357 6.22 -13.38 9.38
N GLN A 358 7.05 -13.05 10.37
CA GLN A 358 7.09 -13.77 11.65
C GLN A 358 5.78 -13.69 12.44
N ARG A 359 5.06 -12.55 12.34
CA ARG A 359 3.69 -12.44 12.92
C ARG A 359 2.70 -13.32 12.15
N ILE A 360 2.79 -13.35 10.83
CA ILE A 360 1.98 -14.20 9.95
C ILE A 360 2.26 -15.70 10.21
N GLU A 361 3.53 -16.07 10.34
CA GLU A 361 3.94 -17.44 10.64
C GLU A 361 3.34 -17.95 11.95
N ARG A 362 3.35 -17.15 13.01
CA ARG A 362 2.65 -17.51 14.27
C ARG A 362 1.14 -17.72 14.10
N ILE A 363 0.51 -17.04 13.15
CA ILE A 363 -0.89 -17.28 12.81
C ILE A 363 -1.03 -18.61 12.05
N TYR A 364 -0.11 -18.91 11.14
CA TYR A 364 -0.08 -20.19 10.43
C TYR A 364 0.07 -21.37 11.40
N ASP A 365 1.00 -21.28 12.36
CA ASP A 365 1.22 -22.31 13.38
C ASP A 365 -0.05 -22.58 14.19
N ARG A 366 -0.76 -21.51 14.62
CA ARG A 366 -2.04 -21.64 15.32
C ARG A 366 -3.10 -22.33 14.45
N LEU A 367 -3.16 -22.00 13.16
CA LEU A 367 -4.15 -22.58 12.25
C LEU A 367 -3.88 -24.03 11.89
N LEU A 368 -2.61 -24.46 11.93
CA LEU A 368 -2.18 -25.83 11.67
C LEU A 368 -2.13 -26.69 12.94
N GLY A 369 -2.34 -26.07 14.12
CA GLY A 369 -2.25 -26.80 15.42
C GLY A 369 -0.81 -27.16 15.79
N ALA A 370 0.19 -26.47 15.21
CA ALA A 370 1.57 -26.65 15.58
C ALA A 370 1.86 -26.06 16.99
N PRO A 371 2.72 -26.66 17.82
CA PRO A 371 3.11 -26.06 19.08
C PRO A 371 3.84 -24.74 18.82
N ALA A 372 3.52 -23.69 19.59
CA ALA A 372 4.14 -22.38 19.46
C ALA A 372 5.68 -22.52 19.60
N GLY A 373 6.41 -22.12 18.53
CA GLY A 373 7.87 -22.20 18.50
C GLY A 373 8.47 -23.44 17.80
N ALA A 374 7.67 -24.20 17.08
CA ALA A 374 8.22 -25.21 16.17
C ALA A 374 8.94 -24.49 15.01
N THR A 375 10.26 -24.30 15.17
CA THR A 375 11.12 -23.87 14.06
C THR A 375 11.05 -24.92 12.96
N HIS A 376 10.51 -24.56 11.79
CA HIS A 376 10.68 -25.39 10.61
C HIS A 376 12.19 -25.57 10.37
N PRO A 377 12.68 -26.79 10.20
CA PRO A 377 14.11 -27.03 9.97
C PRO A 377 14.49 -26.27 8.69
N LEU A 378 15.40 -25.31 8.83
CA LEU A 378 16.08 -24.69 7.71
C LEU A 378 16.69 -25.82 6.87
N ASN A 379 16.31 -25.92 5.61
CA ASN A 379 16.94 -26.83 4.67
C ASN A 379 18.38 -26.31 4.45
N GLU A 380 19.37 -26.89 5.20
CA GLU A 380 20.79 -26.54 5.15
C GLU A 380 21.48 -26.94 3.83
N THR A 381 20.75 -27.21 2.75
CA THR A 381 21.32 -27.59 1.46
C THR A 381 21.03 -26.59 0.34
N ALA A 382 21.38 -25.33 0.55
CA ALA A 382 21.57 -24.41 -0.56
C ALA A 382 22.94 -23.73 -0.40
N THR A 383 24.00 -24.44 -0.83
CA THR A 383 25.31 -23.85 -1.10
C THR A 383 25.12 -22.70 -2.10
N PRO A 384 25.61 -21.48 -1.83
CA PRO A 384 25.54 -20.40 -2.79
C PRO A 384 26.38 -20.76 -4.00
N ALA A 385 25.74 -20.87 -5.17
CA ALA A 385 26.44 -20.95 -6.43
C ALA A 385 27.26 -19.66 -6.60
N ALA A 386 28.57 -19.79 -6.67
CA ALA A 386 29.49 -18.70 -6.99
C ALA A 386 29.06 -18.10 -8.35
N ILE A 387 28.84 -16.81 -8.33
CA ILE A 387 28.74 -16.02 -9.57
C ILE A 387 30.19 -15.75 -9.99
N GLU A 388 30.69 -16.51 -10.95
CA GLU A 388 31.85 -16.10 -11.73
C GLU A 388 31.39 -15.07 -12.77
N HIS A 389 32.14 -14.02 -12.89
CA HIS A 389 32.20 -12.80 -13.71
C HIS A 389 31.19 -12.58 -14.86
#